data_09fffef85837b31831599f478efac852
#
_entry.id   09fffef85837b31831599f478efac852
#
_cell.length_a   1.000
_cell.length_b   1.000
_cell.length_c   1.000
_cell.angle_alpha   90.00
_cell.angle_beta   90.00
_cell.angle_gamma   90.00
#
_symmetry.space_group_name_H-M   'P 1'
#
loop_
_entity.id
_entity.type
_entity.pdbx_description
1 polymer ?
#
loop_
_entity_poly.entity_id
_entity_poly.type
_entity_poly.pdbx_seq_one_letter_code
_entity_poly.pdbx_strand_id
1 'polypeptide(L)'
;LTSNSVANHQSRRITISNINAIVSKETLAADYARELSKHFVREHILIPLEHQALSETKAPDKVLLEVKNSWESLNSSAYGSLVHELFAHLLAGKSIESYRPSVSISRQLLGNTSATDIDVSNTNKATHRHMRFLIENAARELAPFFEAPRFSTLILEKKYSCEFPFLLGLGRWIIEGRMDFITQRDEEVIILDLKSDQRFSPYEYSLQLALYIMAARQLFQKKKVRAGLMYLHFGEIAWLETEPEEKTILRICDSISFDKHNN
;
A
#
# COMPACT_ATOMS: atom_id res chain seq x y z
N LEU A 1 -0.35 -33.46 44.28
CA LEU A 1 -1.40 -32.83 43.43
C LEU A 1 -0.97 -31.38 43.21
N THR A 2 -0.14 -31.17 42.17
CA THR A 2 0.29 -29.84 41.71
C THR A 2 -0.69 -29.41 40.64
N SER A 3 -1.55 -28.45 40.95
CA SER A 3 -2.44 -27.79 40.01
C SER A 3 -1.60 -26.93 39.07
N ASN A 4 -1.34 -27.41 37.86
CA ASN A 4 -0.86 -26.58 36.76
C ASN A 4 -1.95 -25.57 36.40
N SER A 5 -1.82 -24.34 36.86
CA SER A 5 -2.57 -23.20 36.33
C SER A 5 -2.12 -22.95 34.91
N VAL A 6 -2.83 -23.48 33.93
CA VAL A 6 -2.71 -23.09 32.52
C VAL A 6 -3.15 -21.63 32.48
N ALA A 7 -2.18 -20.72 32.45
CA ALA A 7 -2.44 -19.32 32.23
C ALA A 7 -3.17 -19.19 30.89
N ASN A 8 -4.40 -18.75 30.94
CA ASN A 8 -5.26 -18.52 29.78
C ASN A 8 -4.70 -17.30 29.02
N HIS A 9 -3.68 -17.51 28.17
CA HIS A 9 -3.11 -16.47 27.33
C HIS A 9 -4.10 -16.16 26.20
N GLN A 10 -5.06 -15.28 26.47
CA GLN A 10 -5.89 -14.72 25.41
C GLN A 10 -4.99 -13.97 24.41
N SER A 11 -4.91 -14.50 23.20
CA SER A 11 -4.24 -13.81 22.09
C SER A 11 -4.95 -12.50 21.79
N ARG A 12 -4.18 -11.42 21.64
CA ARG A 12 -4.70 -10.09 21.27
C ARG A 12 -4.48 -9.85 19.79
N ARG A 13 -5.50 -9.35 19.11
CA ARG A 13 -5.43 -9.02 17.67
C ARG A 13 -5.24 -7.52 17.47
N ILE A 14 -4.40 -7.17 16.53
CA ILE A 14 -4.16 -5.81 16.09
C ILE A 14 -3.96 -5.78 14.57
N THR A 15 -4.49 -4.75 13.90
CA THR A 15 -4.30 -4.55 12.46
C THR A 15 -3.07 -3.69 12.18
N ILE A 16 -2.45 -3.84 11.03
CA ILE A 16 -1.36 -2.97 10.57
C ILE A 16 -1.79 -1.51 10.53
N SER A 17 -3.02 -1.21 10.11
CA SER A 17 -3.54 0.16 10.09
C SER A 17 -3.52 0.79 11.48
N ASN A 18 -3.83 0.02 12.52
CA ASN A 18 -3.75 0.50 13.90
C ASN A 18 -2.30 0.75 14.32
N ILE A 19 -1.36 -0.08 13.88
CA ILE A 19 0.07 0.09 14.18
C ILE A 19 0.61 1.35 13.49
N ASN A 20 0.29 1.60 12.24
CA ASN A 20 0.69 2.82 11.52
C ASN A 20 0.14 4.09 12.21
N ALA A 21 -1.11 4.06 12.68
CA ALA A 21 -1.69 5.18 13.43
C ALA A 21 -0.98 5.46 14.76
N ILE A 22 -0.26 4.50 15.32
CA ILE A 22 0.47 4.62 16.58
C ILE A 22 1.82 5.29 16.39
N VAL A 23 2.48 5.10 15.24
CA VAL A 23 3.76 5.77 14.92
C VAL A 23 3.67 7.28 15.12
N SER A 24 2.51 7.86 14.86
CA SER A 24 2.27 9.31 15.07
C SER A 24 2.01 9.72 16.52
N LYS A 25 1.78 8.77 17.43
CA LYS A 25 1.30 9.05 18.80
C LYS A 25 2.23 8.55 19.92
N GLU A 26 3.00 7.50 19.66
CA GLU A 26 3.86 6.87 20.66
C GLU A 26 5.34 7.09 20.39
N THR A 27 6.07 7.59 21.38
CA THR A 27 7.50 7.90 21.28
C THR A 27 8.33 6.67 20.87
N LEU A 28 8.09 5.51 21.48
CA LEU A 28 8.84 4.30 21.16
C LEU A 28 8.64 3.84 19.71
N ALA A 29 7.38 3.87 19.21
CA ALA A 29 7.07 3.52 17.82
C ALA A 29 7.68 4.52 16.84
N ALA A 30 7.60 5.82 17.16
CA ALA A 30 8.19 6.89 16.38
C ALA A 30 9.73 6.79 16.32
N ASP A 31 10.38 6.50 17.43
CA ASP A 31 11.84 6.36 17.50
C ASP A 31 12.32 5.15 16.71
N TYR A 32 11.63 4.03 16.82
CA TYR A 32 11.97 2.84 16.05
C TYR A 32 11.68 3.03 14.54
N ALA A 33 10.59 3.67 14.18
CA ALA A 33 10.30 4.03 12.78
C ALA A 33 11.39 4.96 12.21
N ARG A 34 11.88 5.92 13.01
CA ARG A 34 13.00 6.80 12.64
C ARG A 34 14.30 6.02 12.45
N GLU A 35 14.57 5.04 13.31
CA GLU A 35 15.74 4.17 13.16
C GLU A 35 15.64 3.35 11.86
N LEU A 36 14.53 2.67 11.64
CA LEU A 36 14.29 1.91 10.41
C LEU A 36 14.42 2.79 9.16
N SER A 37 13.95 4.05 9.23
CA SER A 37 13.97 4.94 8.07
C SER A 37 15.38 5.31 7.57
N LYS A 38 16.40 5.16 8.40
CA LYS A 38 17.80 5.38 8.00
C LYS A 38 18.33 4.28 7.07
N HIS A 39 17.67 3.16 7.01
CA HIS A 39 18.05 1.99 6.23
C HIS A 39 17.28 1.85 4.92
N PHE A 40 16.61 2.91 4.46
CA PHE A 40 15.99 2.90 3.15
C PHE A 40 17.00 3.21 2.05
N VAL A 41 17.00 2.36 1.04
CA VAL A 41 17.76 2.56 -0.20
C VAL A 41 16.79 2.84 -1.33
N ARG A 42 16.98 3.98 -2.01
CA ARG A 42 16.18 4.39 -3.16
C ARG A 42 16.64 3.72 -4.43
N GLU A 43 15.71 3.24 -5.21
CA GLU A 43 15.94 2.72 -6.55
C GLU A 43 15.00 3.44 -7.52
N HIS A 44 15.61 4.21 -8.44
CA HIS A 44 14.85 4.84 -9.53
C HIS A 44 14.44 3.82 -10.57
N ILE A 45 13.18 3.84 -10.94
CA ILE A 45 12.68 3.10 -12.10
C ILE A 45 13.00 3.94 -13.33
N LEU A 46 13.85 3.40 -14.22
CA LEU A 46 14.17 4.07 -15.48
C LEU A 46 12.90 4.18 -16.32
N ILE A 47 12.41 5.40 -16.47
CA ILE A 47 11.31 5.72 -17.37
C ILE A 47 11.91 5.89 -18.77
N PRO A 48 11.46 5.16 -19.80
CA PRO A 48 11.88 5.40 -21.17
C PRO A 48 11.66 6.87 -21.55
N LEU A 49 12.64 7.49 -22.21
CA LEU A 49 12.62 8.92 -22.59
C LEU A 49 11.35 9.34 -23.35
N GLU A 50 10.71 8.40 -24.04
CA GLU A 50 9.48 8.62 -24.80
C GLU A 50 8.28 9.03 -23.90
N HIS A 51 8.24 8.60 -22.63
CA HIS A 51 7.20 8.96 -21.69
C HIS A 51 7.43 10.29 -20.97
N GLN A 52 8.70 10.74 -20.87
CA GLN A 52 9.02 12.07 -20.33
C GLN A 52 8.52 13.19 -21.25
N ALA A 53 8.53 12.99 -22.56
CA ALA A 53 8.06 13.97 -23.54
C ALA A 53 6.54 14.21 -23.52
N LEU A 54 5.75 13.23 -23.05
CA LEU A 54 4.29 13.36 -22.96
C LEU A 54 3.83 14.15 -21.73
N SER A 55 4.68 14.32 -20.71
CA SER A 55 4.35 15.10 -19.52
C SER A 55 4.54 16.62 -19.72
N GLU A 56 5.31 17.04 -20.74
CA GLU A 56 5.68 18.45 -20.96
C GLU A 56 4.84 19.19 -22.03
N THR A 57 4.04 18.48 -22.82
CA THR A 57 3.38 19.08 -23.99
C THR A 57 1.86 19.08 -23.91
N LYS A 58 1.27 19.82 -22.95
CA LYS A 58 0.00 20.53 -23.13
C LYS A 58 -0.20 21.50 -21.97
N ALA A 59 -0.36 22.79 -22.30
CA ALA A 59 -0.90 23.77 -21.35
C ALA A 59 -2.20 23.20 -20.77
N PRO A 60 -2.42 23.29 -19.45
CA PRO A 60 -3.59 22.68 -18.84
C PRO A 60 -4.84 23.36 -19.37
N ASP A 61 -5.69 22.59 -20.03
CA ASP A 61 -7.04 23.01 -20.35
C ASP A 61 -7.73 23.49 -19.06
N LYS A 62 -8.59 24.50 -19.19
CA LYS A 62 -9.34 25.08 -18.06
C LYS A 62 -10.07 23.99 -17.23
N VAL A 63 -10.49 22.92 -17.89
CA VAL A 63 -11.08 21.71 -17.28
C VAL A 63 -10.09 20.95 -16.39
N LEU A 64 -8.80 20.91 -16.75
CA LEU A 64 -7.74 20.30 -15.94
C LEU A 64 -7.44 21.11 -14.66
N LEU A 65 -7.59 22.44 -14.71
CA LEU A 65 -7.43 23.30 -13.53
C LEU A 65 -8.61 23.16 -12.55
N GLU A 66 -9.84 23.04 -13.04
CA GLU A 66 -11.01 22.78 -12.18
C GLU A 66 -10.94 21.37 -11.56
N VAL A 67 -10.47 20.40 -12.30
CA VAL A 67 -10.22 19.03 -11.80
C VAL A 67 -9.07 19.04 -10.78
N LYS A 68 -7.99 19.79 -11.02
CA LYS A 68 -6.85 19.88 -10.09
C LYS A 68 -7.26 20.51 -8.75
N ASN A 69 -8.15 21.50 -8.76
CA ASN A 69 -8.68 22.11 -7.54
C ASN A 69 -9.66 21.18 -6.79
N SER A 70 -10.32 20.24 -7.49
CA SER A 70 -11.11 19.18 -6.86
C SER A 70 -10.25 18.03 -6.31
N TRP A 71 -8.99 17.88 -6.76
CA TRP A 71 -8.04 16.89 -6.25
C TRP A 71 -7.63 17.14 -4.80
N GLU A 72 -7.50 18.39 -4.39
CA GLU A 72 -7.17 18.75 -3.00
C GLU A 72 -8.29 18.36 -2.03
N SER A 73 -9.50 18.14 -2.53
CA SER A 73 -10.67 17.68 -1.76
C SER A 73 -10.96 16.18 -1.91
N LEU A 74 -10.31 15.49 -2.86
CA LEU A 74 -10.50 14.04 -3.04
C LEU A 74 -9.89 13.30 -1.86
N ASN A 75 -10.67 12.39 -1.31
CA ASN A 75 -10.24 11.45 -0.28
C ASN A 75 -9.04 10.65 -0.84
N SER A 76 -7.83 11.02 -0.45
CA SER A 76 -6.57 10.39 -0.89
C SER A 76 -6.58 8.88 -0.69
N SER A 77 -7.28 8.39 0.35
CA SER A 77 -7.49 6.98 0.62
C SER A 77 -8.30 6.27 -0.47
N ALA A 78 -9.34 6.93 -1.02
CA ALA A 78 -10.15 6.33 -2.08
C ALA A 78 -9.40 6.23 -3.41
N TYR A 79 -8.56 7.22 -3.73
CA TYR A 79 -7.68 7.16 -4.89
C TYR A 79 -6.61 6.07 -4.73
N GLY A 80 -5.99 5.96 -3.55
CA GLY A 80 -5.08 4.87 -3.24
C GLY A 80 -5.72 3.51 -3.48
N SER A 81 -6.95 3.30 -2.97
CA SER A 81 -7.70 2.06 -3.19
C SER A 81 -7.98 1.78 -4.68
N LEU A 82 -8.28 2.82 -5.48
CA LEU A 82 -8.42 2.70 -6.93
C LEU A 82 -7.14 2.21 -7.59
N VAL A 83 -6.00 2.79 -7.20
CA VAL A 83 -4.67 2.42 -7.70
C VAL A 83 -4.36 0.95 -7.39
N HIS A 84 -4.62 0.49 -6.17
CA HIS A 84 -4.39 -0.91 -5.78
C HIS A 84 -5.28 -1.89 -6.57
N GLU A 85 -6.57 -1.60 -6.74
CA GLU A 85 -7.45 -2.44 -7.56
C GLU A 85 -7.00 -2.47 -9.04
N LEU A 86 -6.63 -1.30 -9.59
CA LEU A 86 -6.16 -1.21 -10.98
C LEU A 86 -4.84 -1.95 -11.17
N PHE A 87 -3.92 -1.84 -10.23
CA PHE A 87 -2.66 -2.57 -10.24
C PHE A 87 -2.88 -4.09 -10.30
N ALA A 88 -3.73 -4.62 -9.42
CA ALA A 88 -4.07 -6.04 -9.43
C ALA A 88 -4.77 -6.47 -10.74
N HIS A 89 -5.62 -5.61 -11.32
CA HIS A 89 -6.29 -5.84 -12.59
C HIS A 89 -5.29 -5.93 -13.77
N LEU A 90 -4.33 -5.00 -13.83
CA LEU A 90 -3.30 -4.97 -14.86
C LEU A 90 -2.32 -6.16 -14.73
N LEU A 91 -1.94 -6.52 -13.51
CA LEU A 91 -1.13 -7.72 -13.24
C LEU A 91 -1.81 -9.00 -13.72
N ALA A 92 -3.13 -9.08 -13.62
CA ALA A 92 -3.90 -10.19 -14.16
C ALA A 92 -3.95 -10.22 -15.72
N GLY A 93 -3.21 -9.33 -16.40
CA GLY A 93 -3.15 -9.24 -17.86
C GLY A 93 -4.40 -8.66 -18.51
N LYS A 94 -5.22 -7.95 -17.72
CA LYS A 94 -6.44 -7.33 -18.23
C LYS A 94 -6.16 -5.90 -18.70
N SER A 95 -6.93 -5.42 -19.69
CA SER A 95 -6.75 -4.08 -20.22
C SER A 95 -7.44 -3.00 -19.36
N ILE A 96 -6.95 -1.76 -19.44
CA ILE A 96 -7.53 -0.59 -18.75
C ILE A 96 -9.00 -0.39 -19.15
N GLU A 97 -9.34 -0.61 -20.42
CA GLU A 97 -10.69 -0.45 -20.94
C GLU A 97 -11.68 -1.41 -20.30
N SER A 98 -11.20 -2.57 -19.88
CA SER A 98 -12.02 -3.59 -19.19
C SER A 98 -12.15 -3.33 -17.70
N TYR A 99 -11.35 -2.42 -17.12
CA TYR A 99 -11.37 -2.13 -15.70
C TYR A 99 -12.66 -1.42 -15.29
N ARG A 100 -13.23 -1.88 -14.19
CA ARG A 100 -14.39 -1.26 -13.53
C ARG A 100 -14.10 -1.23 -12.03
N PRO A 101 -14.02 -0.03 -11.42
CA PRO A 101 -13.81 0.08 -9.97
C PRO A 101 -14.91 -0.61 -9.19
N SER A 102 -14.58 -1.14 -8.03
CA SER A 102 -15.58 -1.69 -7.12
C SER A 102 -16.62 -0.64 -6.72
N VAL A 103 -17.82 -1.09 -6.34
CA VAL A 103 -18.90 -0.21 -5.90
C VAL A 103 -18.47 0.64 -4.70
N SER A 104 -17.66 0.07 -3.81
CA SER A 104 -17.11 0.78 -2.65
C SER A 104 -16.25 1.97 -3.06
N ILE A 105 -15.28 1.75 -3.95
CA ILE A 105 -14.38 2.79 -4.45
C ILE A 105 -15.17 3.85 -5.23
N SER A 106 -16.09 3.41 -6.11
CA SER A 106 -16.93 4.33 -6.87
C SER A 106 -17.73 5.26 -5.97
N ARG A 107 -18.30 4.76 -4.89
CA ARG A 107 -19.04 5.58 -3.90
C ARG A 107 -18.12 6.56 -3.16
N GLN A 108 -16.93 6.13 -2.78
CA GLN A 108 -15.98 6.98 -2.07
C GLN A 108 -15.44 8.12 -2.95
N LEU A 109 -15.18 7.85 -4.23
CA LEU A 109 -14.66 8.83 -5.18
C LEU A 109 -15.71 9.81 -5.69
N LEU A 110 -16.96 9.37 -5.84
CA LEU A 110 -18.03 10.17 -6.42
C LEU A 110 -18.95 10.84 -5.37
N GLY A 111 -18.67 10.61 -4.09
CA GLY A 111 -19.55 11.02 -2.98
C GLY A 111 -20.80 10.13 -2.87
N ASN A 112 -21.53 10.31 -1.76
CA ASN A 112 -22.78 9.60 -1.49
C ASN A 112 -23.97 10.14 -2.33
N THR A 113 -23.80 10.28 -3.64
CA THR A 113 -24.97 10.39 -4.51
C THR A 113 -25.71 9.07 -4.37
N SER A 114 -26.87 9.12 -3.70
CA SER A 114 -27.68 7.92 -3.45
C SER A 114 -27.91 7.19 -4.77
N ALA A 115 -27.67 5.89 -4.79
CA ALA A 115 -27.87 5.07 -5.97
C ALA A 115 -29.35 5.06 -6.46
N THR A 116 -30.24 5.70 -5.69
CA THR A 116 -31.68 5.85 -5.99
C THR A 116 -32.03 7.15 -6.71
N ASP A 117 -31.14 8.18 -6.71
CA ASP A 117 -31.42 9.50 -7.30
C ASP A 117 -30.60 9.77 -8.56
N ILE A 118 -30.03 8.76 -9.18
CA ILE A 118 -29.36 8.93 -10.47
C ILE A 118 -30.41 9.09 -11.53
N ASP A 119 -30.85 10.33 -11.71
CA ASP A 119 -31.53 10.75 -12.95
C ASP A 119 -30.52 10.54 -14.10
N VAL A 120 -30.79 9.47 -14.86
CA VAL A 120 -29.85 8.72 -15.72
C VAL A 120 -29.33 9.53 -16.92
N SER A 121 -29.81 10.76 -17.16
CA SER A 121 -29.54 11.41 -18.45
C SER A 121 -28.42 12.47 -18.47
N ASN A 122 -28.15 13.22 -17.39
CA ASN A 122 -27.16 14.31 -17.45
C ASN A 122 -26.06 14.25 -16.38
N THR A 123 -26.32 13.80 -15.18
CA THR A 123 -25.31 13.61 -14.12
C THR A 123 -24.32 12.49 -14.52
N ASN A 124 -24.76 11.50 -15.26
CA ASN A 124 -23.97 10.35 -15.69
C ASN A 124 -22.73 10.72 -16.52
N LYS A 125 -22.82 11.71 -17.44
CA LYS A 125 -21.69 12.01 -18.35
C LYS A 125 -20.49 12.65 -17.63
N ALA A 126 -20.74 13.57 -16.69
CA ALA A 126 -19.67 14.24 -15.94
C ALA A 126 -19.01 13.27 -14.97
N THR A 127 -19.81 12.47 -14.26
CA THR A 127 -19.36 11.43 -13.34
C THR A 127 -18.52 10.35 -14.04
N HIS A 128 -18.98 9.88 -15.21
CA HIS A 128 -18.23 8.93 -16.03
C HIS A 128 -16.90 9.50 -16.54
N ARG A 129 -16.88 10.78 -16.97
CA ARG A 129 -15.64 11.43 -17.40
C ARG A 129 -14.66 11.57 -16.25
N HIS A 130 -15.14 11.94 -15.07
CA HIS A 130 -14.30 12.07 -13.88
C HIS A 130 -13.69 10.72 -13.47
N MET A 131 -14.51 9.67 -13.36
CA MET A 131 -14.01 8.33 -13.04
C MET A 131 -13.01 7.84 -14.09
N ARG A 132 -13.29 8.01 -15.37
CA ARG A 132 -12.37 7.64 -16.45
C ARG A 132 -11.05 8.39 -16.33
N PHE A 133 -11.07 9.68 -16.03
CA PHE A 133 -9.87 10.48 -15.81
C PHE A 133 -9.04 9.94 -14.63
N LEU A 134 -9.67 9.55 -13.52
CA LEU A 134 -8.97 8.98 -12.36
C LEU A 134 -8.31 7.63 -12.72
N ILE A 135 -9.00 6.78 -13.48
CA ILE A 135 -8.47 5.51 -13.94
C ILE A 135 -7.28 5.72 -14.89
N GLU A 136 -7.40 6.63 -15.87
CA GLU A 136 -6.33 6.95 -16.82
C GLU A 136 -5.11 7.55 -16.11
N ASN A 137 -5.32 8.33 -15.05
CA ASN A 137 -4.26 8.90 -14.25
C ASN A 137 -3.53 7.82 -13.43
N ALA A 138 -4.29 6.98 -12.73
CA ALA A 138 -3.72 5.84 -11.99
C ALA A 138 -2.93 4.90 -12.92
N ALA A 139 -3.44 4.64 -14.12
CA ALA A 139 -2.75 3.84 -15.12
C ALA A 139 -1.43 4.47 -15.58
N ARG A 140 -1.40 5.80 -15.75
CA ARG A 140 -0.20 6.55 -16.11
C ARG A 140 0.86 6.50 -15.01
N GLU A 141 0.45 6.57 -13.74
CA GLU A 141 1.37 6.44 -12.61
C GLU A 141 1.94 5.01 -12.48
N LEU A 142 1.16 3.99 -12.86
CA LEU A 142 1.59 2.59 -12.82
C LEU A 142 2.46 2.19 -14.02
N ALA A 143 2.27 2.82 -15.19
CA ALA A 143 2.92 2.43 -16.44
C ALA A 143 4.45 2.31 -16.33
N PRO A 144 5.20 3.25 -15.70
CA PRO A 144 6.65 3.17 -15.59
C PRO A 144 7.13 1.88 -14.92
N PHE A 145 6.38 1.38 -13.93
CA PHE A 145 6.73 0.14 -13.23
C PHE A 145 6.50 -1.09 -14.11
N PHE A 146 5.40 -1.14 -14.85
CA PHE A 146 5.12 -2.25 -15.76
C PHE A 146 6.09 -2.32 -16.95
N GLU A 147 6.58 -1.17 -17.40
CA GLU A 147 7.52 -1.06 -18.50
C GLU A 147 8.98 -1.30 -18.06
N ALA A 148 9.27 -1.16 -16.76
CA ALA A 148 10.60 -1.38 -16.23
C ALA A 148 11.01 -2.85 -16.38
N PRO A 149 12.16 -3.16 -17.03
CA PRO A 149 12.59 -4.55 -17.25
C PRO A 149 12.69 -5.36 -15.97
N ARG A 150 13.11 -4.71 -14.88
CA ARG A 150 13.27 -5.34 -13.59
C ARG A 150 11.94 -5.76 -12.98
N PHE A 151 10.91 -4.92 -13.08
CA PHE A 151 9.58 -5.26 -12.59
C PHE A 151 8.92 -6.31 -13.48
N SER A 152 9.07 -6.20 -14.80
CA SER A 152 8.61 -7.21 -15.75
C SER A 152 9.15 -8.60 -15.41
N THR A 153 10.43 -8.69 -14.99
CA THR A 153 11.03 -9.95 -14.57
C THR A 153 10.38 -10.52 -13.31
N LEU A 154 9.91 -9.68 -12.38
CA LEU A 154 9.18 -10.12 -11.18
C LEU A 154 7.83 -10.73 -11.52
N ILE A 155 7.19 -10.27 -12.59
CA ILE A 155 5.85 -10.69 -13.02
C ILE A 155 5.90 -11.92 -13.93
N LEU A 156 6.94 -12.06 -14.77
CA LEU A 156 7.06 -13.13 -15.78
C LEU A 156 6.97 -14.54 -15.20
N GLU A 157 7.49 -14.76 -14.00
CA GLU A 157 7.45 -16.07 -13.37
C GLU A 157 6.05 -16.47 -12.87
N LYS A 158 5.06 -15.57 -12.91
CA LYS A 158 3.66 -15.76 -12.45
C LYS A 158 3.54 -16.35 -11.04
N LYS A 159 4.58 -16.20 -10.21
CA LYS A 159 4.61 -16.64 -8.81
C LYS A 159 4.37 -15.46 -7.88
N TYR A 160 3.37 -14.64 -8.18
CA TYR A 160 3.01 -13.49 -7.37
C TYR A 160 1.58 -13.58 -6.86
N SER A 161 1.30 -12.83 -5.82
CA SER A 161 -0.05 -12.58 -5.32
C SER A 161 -0.21 -11.10 -5.02
N CYS A 162 -1.41 -10.58 -5.31
CA CYS A 162 -1.83 -9.25 -4.90
C CYS A 162 -2.76 -9.35 -3.70
N GLU A 163 -2.77 -8.31 -2.88
CA GLU A 163 -3.66 -8.25 -1.72
C GLU A 163 -3.54 -9.50 -0.82
N PHE A 164 -2.31 -9.97 -0.62
CA PHE A 164 -2.01 -11.21 0.10
C PHE A 164 -2.26 -11.05 1.59
N PRO A 165 -3.29 -11.71 2.17
CA PRO A 165 -3.59 -11.61 3.59
C PRO A 165 -2.58 -12.41 4.41
N PHE A 166 -2.21 -11.89 5.60
CA PHE A 166 -1.35 -12.64 6.52
C PHE A 166 -1.77 -12.45 7.97
N LEU A 167 -1.35 -13.40 8.79
CA LEU A 167 -1.38 -13.34 10.24
C LEU A 167 0.04 -13.56 10.76
N LEU A 168 0.58 -12.60 11.49
CA LEU A 168 1.88 -12.70 12.15
C LEU A 168 1.67 -12.95 13.63
N GLY A 169 2.09 -14.12 14.11
CA GLY A 169 2.16 -14.43 15.54
C GLY A 169 3.41 -13.82 16.16
N LEU A 170 3.24 -12.97 17.17
CA LEU A 170 4.33 -12.30 17.87
C LEU A 170 4.07 -12.30 19.37
N GLY A 171 4.65 -13.24 20.10
CA GLY A 171 4.34 -13.45 21.52
C GLY A 171 2.85 -13.70 21.73
N ARG A 172 2.17 -12.83 22.52
CA ARG A 172 0.72 -12.89 22.75
C ARG A 172 -0.10 -12.17 21.65
N TRP A 173 0.57 -11.53 20.69
CA TRP A 173 -0.07 -10.72 19.67
C TRP A 173 -0.28 -11.52 18.38
N ILE A 174 -1.41 -11.27 17.76
CA ILE A 174 -1.71 -11.67 16.38
C ILE A 174 -1.87 -10.39 15.59
N ILE A 175 -0.91 -10.11 14.71
CA ILE A 175 -0.92 -8.95 13.83
C ILE A 175 -1.48 -9.41 12.50
N GLU A 176 -2.57 -8.79 12.08
CA GLU A 176 -3.21 -9.08 10.80
C GLU A 176 -3.01 -7.92 9.83
N GLY A 177 -2.78 -8.28 8.58
CA GLY A 177 -2.55 -7.32 7.52
C GLY A 177 -2.68 -7.93 6.14
N ARG A 178 -2.35 -7.11 5.15
CA ARG A 178 -2.39 -7.48 3.74
C ARG A 178 -1.21 -6.83 3.04
N MET A 179 -0.49 -7.60 2.22
CA MET A 179 0.59 -7.14 1.37
C MET A 179 0.03 -6.85 -0.01
N ASP A 180 0.28 -5.67 -0.56
CA ASP A 180 -0.27 -5.28 -1.86
C ASP A 180 0.24 -6.16 -2.98
N PHE A 181 1.54 -6.47 -2.94
CA PHE A 181 2.19 -7.37 -3.89
C PHE A 181 3.25 -8.20 -3.18
N ILE A 182 3.24 -9.50 -3.43
CA ILE A 182 4.28 -10.43 -3.00
C ILE A 182 4.62 -11.38 -4.14
N THR A 183 5.91 -11.60 -4.38
CA THR A 183 6.40 -12.60 -5.32
C THR A 183 7.46 -13.48 -4.69
N GLN A 184 7.46 -14.75 -5.07
CA GLN A 184 8.36 -15.74 -4.55
C GLN A 184 9.27 -16.26 -5.68
N ARG A 185 10.56 -16.07 -5.50
CA ARG A 185 11.63 -16.72 -6.29
C ARG A 185 12.26 -17.86 -5.51
N ASP A 186 13.19 -18.60 -6.12
CA ASP A 186 13.77 -19.79 -5.49
C ASP A 186 14.40 -19.47 -4.11
N GLU A 187 15.20 -18.42 -4.01
CA GLU A 187 15.92 -18.03 -2.80
C GLU A 187 15.42 -16.72 -2.15
N GLU A 188 14.47 -16.03 -2.78
CA GLU A 188 14.06 -14.70 -2.35
C GLU A 188 12.53 -14.53 -2.39
N VAL A 189 12.01 -13.81 -1.39
CA VAL A 189 10.65 -13.26 -1.38
C VAL A 189 10.74 -11.75 -1.47
N ILE A 190 10.02 -11.17 -2.42
CA ILE A 190 9.97 -9.72 -2.64
C ILE A 190 8.56 -9.24 -2.33
N ILE A 191 8.46 -8.22 -1.49
CA ILE A 191 7.21 -7.57 -1.11
C ILE A 191 7.28 -6.12 -1.56
N LEU A 192 6.23 -5.66 -2.22
CA LEU A 192 6.06 -4.25 -2.58
C LEU A 192 4.73 -3.74 -2.05
N ASP A 193 4.79 -2.59 -1.44
CA ASP A 193 3.63 -1.86 -0.94
C ASP A 193 3.48 -0.57 -1.74
N LEU A 194 2.31 -0.37 -2.35
CA LEU A 194 2.06 0.72 -3.28
C LEU A 194 1.72 2.00 -2.53
N LYS A 195 2.38 3.08 -2.91
CA LYS A 195 2.15 4.41 -2.36
C LYS A 195 1.85 5.43 -3.45
N SER A 196 0.63 5.95 -3.44
CA SER A 196 0.17 7.05 -4.31
C SER A 196 0.38 8.43 -3.68
N ASP A 197 1.18 8.50 -2.61
CA ASP A 197 1.45 9.73 -1.87
C ASP A 197 2.24 10.73 -2.70
N GLN A 198 1.89 12.01 -2.58
CA GLN A 198 2.64 13.12 -3.19
C GLN A 198 3.91 13.49 -2.41
N ARG A 199 4.18 12.82 -1.30
CA ARG A 199 5.39 13.01 -0.48
C ARG A 199 6.16 11.71 -0.38
N PHE A 200 7.46 11.82 -0.56
CA PHE A 200 8.35 10.71 -0.30
C PHE A 200 8.64 10.65 1.20
N SER A 201 7.94 9.80 1.92
CA SER A 201 8.03 9.66 3.38
C SER A 201 8.13 8.19 3.83
N PRO A 202 9.26 7.51 3.56
CA PRO A 202 9.42 6.11 3.96
C PRO A 202 9.29 5.89 5.47
N TYR A 203 9.61 6.91 6.26
CA TYR A 203 9.50 6.88 7.72
C TYR A 203 8.10 6.42 8.19
N GLU A 204 7.03 6.96 7.60
CA GLU A 204 5.66 6.69 8.01
C GLU A 204 5.25 5.22 7.83
N TYR A 205 5.92 4.50 6.91
CA TYR A 205 5.61 3.12 6.53
C TYR A 205 6.68 2.11 6.95
N SER A 206 7.75 2.56 7.59
CA SER A 206 8.89 1.71 7.94
C SER A 206 8.51 0.55 8.86
N LEU A 207 7.64 0.80 9.84
CA LEU A 207 7.16 -0.23 10.75
C LEU A 207 6.24 -1.24 10.03
N GLN A 208 5.42 -0.78 9.09
CA GLN A 208 4.60 -1.64 8.24
C GLN A 208 5.46 -2.61 7.44
N LEU A 209 6.52 -2.12 6.77
CA LEU A 209 7.43 -2.99 6.03
C LEU A 209 8.19 -3.97 6.94
N ALA A 210 8.59 -3.53 8.13
CA ALA A 210 9.21 -4.40 9.12
C ALA A 210 8.31 -5.59 9.48
N LEU A 211 7.02 -5.34 9.67
CA LEU A 211 6.02 -6.39 9.94
C LEU A 211 5.80 -7.30 8.74
N TYR A 212 5.83 -6.78 7.52
CA TYR A 212 5.75 -7.59 6.30
C TYR A 212 6.95 -8.53 6.18
N ILE A 213 8.17 -8.04 6.45
CA ILE A 213 9.38 -8.87 6.45
C ILE A 213 9.25 -10.01 7.46
N MET A 214 8.81 -9.71 8.69
CA MET A 214 8.63 -10.73 9.75
C MET A 214 7.57 -11.76 9.36
N ALA A 215 6.41 -11.32 8.84
CA ALA A 215 5.34 -12.20 8.41
C ALA A 215 5.80 -13.11 7.26
N ALA A 216 6.48 -12.56 6.27
CA ALA A 216 7.00 -13.35 5.16
C ALA A 216 8.05 -14.36 5.60
N ARG A 217 8.90 -14.04 6.59
CA ARG A 217 9.85 -15.00 7.16
C ARG A 217 9.19 -16.17 7.87
N GLN A 218 8.10 -15.92 8.60
CA GLN A 218 7.32 -17.02 9.18
C GLN A 218 6.70 -17.91 8.12
N LEU A 219 6.19 -17.32 7.03
CA LEU A 219 5.50 -18.06 5.97
C LEU A 219 6.47 -18.78 5.04
N PHE A 220 7.58 -18.14 4.67
CA PHE A 220 8.53 -18.61 3.66
C PHE A 220 9.91 -18.92 4.27
N GLN A 221 9.94 -19.80 5.25
CA GLN A 221 11.14 -20.20 5.98
C GLN A 221 12.34 -20.43 5.04
N LYS A 222 13.53 -19.95 5.43
CA LYS A 222 14.81 -20.09 4.71
C LYS A 222 15.00 -19.23 3.46
N LYS A 223 14.07 -18.34 3.12
CA LYS A 223 14.25 -17.43 1.99
C LYS A 223 14.69 -16.04 2.47
N LYS A 224 15.52 -15.39 1.67
CA LYS A 224 15.80 -13.98 1.83
C LYS A 224 14.51 -13.19 1.58
N VAL A 225 14.18 -12.25 2.45
CA VAL A 225 13.00 -11.39 2.28
C VAL A 225 13.47 -9.96 2.03
N ARG A 226 12.95 -9.34 0.99
CA ARG A 226 13.09 -7.90 0.72
C ARG A 226 11.72 -7.25 0.69
N ALA A 227 11.58 -6.10 1.30
CA ALA A 227 10.36 -5.32 1.26
C ALA A 227 10.64 -3.87 0.86
N GLY A 228 9.79 -3.30 0.02
CA GLY A 228 9.94 -1.94 -0.48
C GLY A 228 8.62 -1.21 -0.62
N LEU A 229 8.69 0.11 -0.56
CA LEU A 229 7.59 1.03 -0.86
C LEU A 229 7.72 1.47 -2.31
N MET A 230 6.70 1.17 -3.11
CA MET A 230 6.64 1.56 -4.52
C MET A 230 5.92 2.91 -4.62
N TYR A 231 6.69 4.00 -4.69
CA TYR A 231 6.19 5.37 -4.80
C TYR A 231 5.85 5.71 -6.24
N LEU A 232 4.58 5.62 -6.58
CA LEU A 232 4.10 5.75 -7.96
C LEU A 232 4.38 7.13 -8.54
N HIS A 233 4.09 8.18 -7.78
CA HIS A 233 4.29 9.56 -8.22
C HIS A 233 5.76 9.91 -8.54
N PHE A 234 6.70 9.20 -7.89
CA PHE A 234 8.13 9.44 -8.05
C PHE A 234 8.82 8.47 -9.01
N GLY A 235 8.14 7.40 -9.41
CA GLY A 235 8.77 6.33 -10.20
C GLY A 235 9.92 5.66 -9.44
N GLU A 236 9.81 5.50 -8.13
CA GLU A 236 10.87 5.00 -7.26
C GLU A 236 10.39 3.86 -6.38
N ILE A 237 11.31 2.97 -6.02
CA ILE A 237 11.12 1.99 -4.96
C ILE A 237 12.10 2.33 -3.82
N ALA A 238 11.56 2.48 -2.61
CA ALA A 238 12.35 2.62 -1.40
C ALA A 238 12.44 1.26 -0.69
N TRP A 239 13.60 0.61 -0.76
CA TRP A 239 13.85 -0.69 -0.14
C TRP A 239 14.27 -0.53 1.31
N LEU A 240 13.65 -1.28 2.22
CA LEU A 240 14.10 -1.38 3.61
C LEU A 240 15.19 -2.46 3.70
N GLU A 241 16.45 -2.02 3.89
CA GLU A 241 17.62 -2.90 3.95
C GLU A 241 18.14 -3.07 5.39
N THR A 242 17.24 -3.49 6.29
CA THR A 242 17.61 -3.86 7.65
C THR A 242 16.73 -4.98 8.17
N GLU A 243 17.24 -5.66 9.17
CA GLU A 243 16.49 -6.70 9.88
C GLU A 243 15.62 -6.07 10.97
N PRO A 244 14.29 -6.34 10.98
CA PRO A 244 13.43 -5.87 12.05
C PRO A 244 13.78 -6.54 13.40
N GLU A 245 13.77 -5.75 14.47
CA GLU A 245 13.97 -6.25 15.82
C GLU A 245 12.65 -6.69 16.46
N GLU A 246 12.44 -7.99 16.54
CA GLU A 246 11.23 -8.58 17.14
C GLU A 246 10.93 -8.05 18.54
N LYS A 247 11.96 -7.95 19.39
CA LYS A 247 11.80 -7.47 20.77
C LYS A 247 11.28 -6.03 20.82
N THR A 248 11.74 -5.17 19.92
CA THR A 248 11.30 -3.77 19.85
C THR A 248 9.86 -3.68 19.38
N ILE A 249 9.48 -4.48 18.37
CA ILE A 249 8.09 -4.54 17.88
C ILE A 249 7.14 -5.07 18.95
N LEU A 250 7.54 -6.10 19.71
CA LEU A 250 6.78 -6.60 20.86
C LEU A 250 6.52 -5.51 21.91
N ARG A 251 7.56 -4.72 22.26
CA ARG A 251 7.42 -3.60 23.20
C ARG A 251 6.46 -2.53 22.68
N ILE A 252 6.49 -2.24 21.39
CA ILE A 252 5.53 -1.32 20.74
C ILE A 252 4.11 -1.88 20.86
N CYS A 253 3.89 -3.15 20.54
CA CYS A 253 2.58 -3.78 20.68
C CYS A 253 2.10 -3.78 22.14
N ASP A 254 2.99 -3.98 23.10
CA ASP A 254 2.66 -3.97 24.52
C ASP A 254 2.29 -2.56 25.01
N SER A 255 2.95 -1.49 24.52
CA SER A 255 2.61 -0.12 24.88
C SER A 255 1.20 0.27 24.46
N ILE A 256 0.75 -0.19 23.29
CA ILE A 256 -0.61 0.04 22.78
C ILE A 256 -1.70 -0.45 23.74
N SER A 257 -1.42 -1.50 24.52
CA SER A 257 -2.44 -2.11 25.36
C SER A 257 -2.70 -1.35 26.67
N PHE A 258 -1.75 -0.53 27.11
CA PHE A 258 -1.91 0.24 28.34
C PHE A 258 -2.86 1.43 28.18
N ASP A 259 -2.89 2.06 26.99
CA ASP A 259 -3.75 3.23 26.75
C ASP A 259 -5.25 2.90 26.63
N LYS A 260 -5.62 1.65 26.31
CA LYS A 260 -7.04 1.24 26.24
C LYS A 260 -7.73 1.00 27.58
N HIS A 261 -6.99 0.98 28.68
CA HIS A 261 -7.54 0.77 30.02
C HIS A 261 -7.61 2.06 30.86
N ASN A 262 -7.13 3.18 30.33
CA ASN A 262 -7.12 4.48 31.02
C ASN A 262 -8.06 5.53 30.43
N ASN A 263 -9.00 5.14 29.52
CA ASN A 263 -10.05 6.01 28.98
C ASN A 263 -11.44 5.48 29.30
#